data_4aba54bac6036aade8aba5bfd39eac56
#
_entry.id   4aba54bac6036aade8aba5bfd39eac56
#
_cell.length_a   1.000
_cell.length_b   1.000
_cell.length_c   1.000
_cell.angle_alpha   90.00
_cell.angle_beta   90.00
_cell.angle_gamma   90.00
#
_symmetry.space_group_name_H-M   'P 1'
#
loop_
_entity.id
_entity.type
_entity.pdbx_description
1 polymer ?
#
loop_
_entity_poly.entity_id
_entity_poly.type
_entity_poly.pdbx_seq_one_letter_code
_entity_poly.pdbx_strand_id
1 'polypeptide(L)'
;MASRPVVAEVEAIGRALAFAEDTGCPLHIVHVSSARGVELVAEARTRGVDVSCETCPHYLWLSEHDVETLGAVAKCAPPVRPDAERERLWQLVCGGAVDMITSDHSPSSPDLKAGRFADAWGGIAGCQTTLTLLLSEGDLALERVGRLVAGAAAERFGMPRKGRIEVGADADLALLELGAEYVLGTDELQYRHRISPWIGRRLRARVTTTLLRGVEAWPEPKATPRLLTPAL
;
A
#
# COMPACT_ATOMS: atom_id res chain seq x y z
N MET A 1 -10.85 17.67 -3.27
CA MET A 1 -11.51 16.39 -2.91
C MET A 1 -12.94 16.35 -3.40
N ALA A 2 -13.75 17.39 -3.26
CA ALA A 2 -15.14 17.41 -3.76
C ALA A 2 -15.32 17.05 -5.26
N SER A 3 -14.30 17.30 -6.11
CA SER A 3 -14.32 16.95 -7.53
C SER A 3 -14.15 15.47 -7.85
N ARG A 4 -13.77 14.64 -6.85
CA ARG A 4 -13.58 13.18 -6.99
C ARG A 4 -14.27 12.45 -5.82
N PRO A 5 -15.61 12.48 -5.76
CA PRO A 5 -16.36 11.86 -4.68
C PRO A 5 -16.22 10.33 -4.71
N VAL A 6 -16.54 9.67 -3.59
CA VAL A 6 -16.49 8.21 -3.45
C VAL A 6 -17.28 7.50 -4.57
N VAL A 7 -18.42 8.08 -4.99
CA VAL A 7 -19.24 7.49 -6.05
C VAL A 7 -18.50 7.32 -7.39
N ALA A 8 -17.51 8.15 -7.69
CA ALA A 8 -16.70 8.01 -8.91
C ALA A 8 -15.80 6.76 -8.87
N GLU A 9 -15.27 6.43 -7.71
CA GLU A 9 -14.51 5.18 -7.50
C GLU A 9 -15.44 3.97 -7.54
N VAL A 10 -16.58 4.04 -6.84
CA VAL A 10 -17.61 3.00 -6.78
C VAL A 10 -18.13 2.65 -8.19
N GLU A 11 -18.41 3.65 -9.02
CA GLU A 11 -18.85 3.44 -10.41
C GLU A 11 -17.78 2.73 -11.24
N ALA A 12 -16.52 3.16 -11.14
CA ALA A 12 -15.44 2.55 -11.90
C ALA A 12 -15.18 1.10 -11.48
N ILE A 13 -15.18 0.81 -10.17
CA ILE A 13 -15.05 -0.54 -9.62
C ILE A 13 -16.24 -1.40 -10.08
N GLY A 14 -17.48 -0.92 -9.94
CA GLY A 14 -18.68 -1.65 -10.33
C GLY A 14 -18.68 -2.04 -11.81
N ARG A 15 -18.25 -1.15 -12.68
CA ARG A 15 -18.10 -1.41 -14.11
C ARG A 15 -17.01 -2.46 -14.41
N ALA A 16 -15.85 -2.38 -13.75
CA ALA A 16 -14.79 -3.38 -13.90
C ALA A 16 -15.24 -4.77 -13.42
N LEU A 17 -15.96 -4.83 -12.29
CA LEU A 17 -16.54 -6.07 -11.77
C LEU A 17 -17.56 -6.68 -12.72
N ALA A 18 -18.43 -5.88 -13.33
CA ALA A 18 -19.40 -6.37 -14.31
C ALA A 18 -18.72 -7.00 -15.53
N PHE A 19 -17.63 -6.39 -16.03
CA PHE A 19 -16.85 -6.98 -17.12
C PHE A 19 -16.14 -8.27 -16.70
N ALA A 20 -15.57 -8.33 -15.50
CA ALA A 20 -14.94 -9.53 -14.99
C ALA A 20 -15.95 -10.69 -14.82
N GLU A 21 -17.15 -10.38 -14.30
CA GLU A 21 -18.24 -11.33 -14.13
C GLU A 21 -18.74 -11.90 -15.48
N ASP A 22 -18.89 -11.04 -16.49
CA ASP A 22 -19.34 -11.44 -17.83
C ASP A 22 -18.29 -12.26 -18.60
N THR A 23 -17.01 -11.92 -18.46
CA THR A 23 -15.93 -12.53 -19.23
C THR A 23 -15.23 -13.69 -18.52
N GLY A 24 -15.40 -13.84 -17.21
CA GLY A 24 -14.64 -14.75 -16.35
C GLY A 24 -13.16 -14.35 -16.19
N CYS A 25 -12.78 -13.13 -16.55
CA CYS A 25 -11.41 -12.67 -16.46
C CYS A 25 -11.03 -12.38 -15.00
N PRO A 26 -9.91 -12.93 -14.46
CA PRO A 26 -9.40 -12.57 -13.16
C PRO A 26 -9.13 -11.06 -13.07
N LEU A 27 -9.58 -10.42 -11.97
CA LEU A 27 -9.50 -8.98 -11.79
C LEU A 27 -8.76 -8.64 -10.50
N HIS A 28 -7.91 -7.61 -10.54
CA HIS A 28 -7.33 -7.00 -9.34
C HIS A 28 -7.63 -5.51 -9.32
N ILE A 29 -8.25 -5.02 -8.24
CA ILE A 29 -8.56 -3.60 -8.05
C ILE A 29 -7.46 -2.98 -7.19
N VAL A 30 -6.68 -2.10 -7.81
CA VAL A 30 -5.56 -1.40 -7.14
C VAL A 30 -6.04 -0.22 -6.30
N HIS A 31 -5.26 0.18 -5.29
CA HIS A 31 -5.36 1.42 -4.50
C HIS A 31 -6.79 1.84 -4.12
N VAL A 32 -7.64 0.90 -3.67
CA VAL A 32 -9.01 1.22 -3.24
C VAL A 32 -8.96 2.17 -2.04
N SER A 33 -9.56 3.35 -2.20
CA SER A 33 -9.52 4.42 -1.22
C SER A 33 -10.75 4.51 -0.31
N SER A 34 -11.82 3.77 -0.62
CA SER A 34 -13.09 3.83 0.11
C SER A 34 -13.54 2.46 0.61
N ALA A 35 -14.22 2.45 1.76
CA ALA A 35 -14.87 1.25 2.30
C ALA A 35 -15.89 0.66 1.33
N ARG A 36 -16.66 1.54 0.68
CA ARG A 36 -17.67 1.10 -0.29
C ARG A 36 -17.07 0.40 -1.50
N GLY A 37 -15.90 0.82 -1.95
CA GLY A 37 -15.18 0.11 -3.03
C GLY A 37 -14.80 -1.32 -2.63
N VAL A 38 -14.31 -1.51 -1.40
CA VAL A 38 -13.99 -2.84 -0.86
C VAL A 38 -15.24 -3.70 -0.71
N GLU A 39 -16.36 -3.13 -0.26
CA GLU A 39 -17.63 -3.84 -0.11
C GLU A 39 -18.14 -4.38 -1.45
N LEU A 40 -18.04 -3.60 -2.53
CA LEU A 40 -18.41 -4.06 -3.87
C LEU A 40 -17.55 -5.26 -4.32
N VAL A 41 -16.25 -5.23 -4.02
CA VAL A 41 -15.36 -6.36 -4.30
C VAL A 41 -15.79 -7.59 -3.49
N ALA A 42 -16.09 -7.42 -2.20
CA ALA A 42 -16.53 -8.51 -1.34
C ALA A 42 -17.86 -9.11 -1.85
N GLU A 43 -18.83 -8.28 -2.25
CA GLU A 43 -20.09 -8.71 -2.85
C GLU A 43 -19.87 -9.49 -4.16
N ALA A 44 -18.97 -9.03 -5.03
CA ALA A 44 -18.65 -9.72 -6.28
C ALA A 44 -18.06 -11.12 -6.04
N ARG A 45 -17.20 -11.26 -5.02
CA ARG A 45 -16.65 -12.56 -4.59
C ARG A 45 -17.75 -13.55 -4.19
N THR A 46 -18.82 -13.09 -3.49
CA THR A 46 -19.94 -13.97 -3.12
C THR A 46 -20.72 -14.49 -4.33
N ARG A 47 -20.62 -13.80 -5.47
CA ARG A 47 -21.19 -14.24 -6.76
C ARG A 47 -20.22 -15.11 -7.58
N GLY A 48 -19.02 -15.35 -7.09
CA GLY A 48 -18.02 -16.20 -7.75
C GLY A 48 -17.06 -15.47 -8.69
N VAL A 49 -17.03 -14.13 -8.68
CA VAL A 49 -16.06 -13.36 -9.48
C VAL A 49 -14.66 -13.54 -8.89
N ASP A 50 -13.69 -13.95 -9.72
CA ASP A 50 -12.28 -14.02 -9.34
C ASP A 50 -11.69 -12.62 -9.24
N VAL A 51 -11.88 -11.97 -8.09
CA VAL A 51 -11.40 -10.61 -7.85
C VAL A 51 -10.65 -10.48 -6.54
N SER A 52 -9.57 -9.71 -6.56
CA SER A 52 -8.83 -9.25 -5.38
C SER A 52 -8.75 -7.73 -5.36
N CYS A 53 -8.43 -7.15 -4.19
CA CYS A 53 -8.22 -5.71 -4.06
C CYS A 53 -7.11 -5.38 -3.08
N GLU A 54 -6.55 -4.19 -3.26
CA GLU A 54 -5.57 -3.63 -2.35
C GLU A 54 -5.93 -2.21 -1.93
N THR A 55 -5.40 -1.80 -0.79
CA THR A 55 -5.42 -0.42 -0.33
C THR A 55 -4.00 0.03 0.03
N CYS A 56 -3.85 1.29 0.42
CA CYS A 56 -2.55 1.89 0.69
C CYS A 56 -2.51 2.57 2.06
N PRO A 57 -1.32 2.69 2.69
CA PRO A 57 -1.18 3.35 3.99
C PRO A 57 -1.77 4.76 4.04
N HIS A 58 -1.69 5.51 2.95
CA HIS A 58 -2.19 6.88 2.92
C HIS A 58 -3.74 6.95 2.98
N TYR A 59 -4.47 5.91 2.56
CA TYR A 59 -5.92 5.83 2.76
C TYR A 59 -6.31 5.34 4.16
N LEU A 60 -5.38 4.71 4.88
CA LEU A 60 -5.63 4.18 6.22
C LEU A 60 -5.29 5.19 7.33
N TRP A 61 -4.29 6.07 7.10
CA TRP A 61 -3.73 6.92 8.16
C TRP A 61 -3.60 8.40 7.82
N LEU A 62 -3.97 8.84 6.61
CA LEU A 62 -4.15 10.26 6.30
C LEU A 62 -5.62 10.60 6.20
N SER A 63 -5.97 11.78 6.71
CA SER A 63 -7.30 12.38 6.65
C SER A 63 -7.32 13.58 5.70
N GLU A 64 -8.52 14.11 5.43
CA GLU A 64 -8.67 15.38 4.71
C GLU A 64 -7.96 16.52 5.42
N HIS A 65 -7.97 16.52 6.76
CA HIS A 65 -7.26 17.53 7.56
C HIS A 65 -5.74 17.44 7.37
N ASP A 66 -5.18 16.23 7.28
CA ASP A 66 -3.75 16.06 6.96
C ASP A 66 -3.41 16.63 5.58
N VAL A 67 -4.30 16.44 4.60
CA VAL A 67 -4.12 17.02 3.26
C VAL A 67 -4.17 18.56 3.29
N GLU A 68 -5.06 19.15 4.10
CA GLU A 68 -5.12 20.60 4.29
C GLU A 68 -3.82 21.14 4.90
N THR A 69 -3.26 20.43 5.88
CA THR A 69 -2.04 20.83 6.60
C THR A 69 -0.77 20.59 5.78
N LEU A 70 -0.65 19.43 5.14
CA LEU A 70 0.54 19.00 4.40
C LEU A 70 0.53 19.47 2.95
N GLY A 71 -0.62 19.91 2.45
CA GLY A 71 -0.78 20.39 1.08
C GLY A 71 -0.46 19.33 0.03
N ALA A 72 0.25 19.73 -1.01
CA ALA A 72 0.56 18.88 -2.15
C ALA A 72 1.39 17.63 -1.81
N VAL A 73 2.10 17.61 -0.69
CA VAL A 73 2.89 16.46 -0.25
C VAL A 73 1.99 15.24 0.02
N ALA A 74 0.78 15.47 0.57
CA ALA A 74 -0.21 14.42 0.82
C ALA A 74 -1.21 14.20 -0.34
N LYS A 75 -1.05 14.91 -1.46
CA LYS A 75 -1.91 14.73 -2.64
C LYS A 75 -1.67 13.39 -3.30
N CYS A 76 -2.73 12.60 -3.47
CA CYS A 76 -2.74 11.32 -4.19
C CYS A 76 -3.98 11.16 -5.08
N ALA A 77 -4.00 10.16 -5.93
CA ALA A 77 -5.11 9.81 -6.79
C ALA A 77 -5.28 8.28 -6.82
N PRO A 78 -6.42 7.76 -6.31
CA PRO A 78 -7.59 8.43 -5.71
C PRO A 78 -7.24 9.36 -4.55
N PRO A 79 -8.12 10.36 -4.23
CA PRO A 79 -7.84 11.25 -3.11
C PRO A 79 -8.05 10.55 -1.76
N VAL A 80 -7.36 11.04 -0.74
CA VAL A 80 -7.64 10.70 0.66
C VAL A 80 -9.11 11.00 0.97
N ARG A 81 -9.73 10.19 1.82
CA ARG A 81 -11.16 10.26 2.14
C ARG A 81 -11.40 10.85 3.54
N PRO A 82 -12.65 11.29 3.83
CA PRO A 82 -13.05 11.69 5.17
C PRO A 82 -12.82 10.61 6.22
N ASP A 83 -12.64 11.01 7.48
CA ASP A 83 -12.35 10.11 8.60
C ASP A 83 -13.31 8.92 8.70
N ALA A 84 -14.60 9.13 8.53
CA ALA A 84 -15.60 8.06 8.59
C ALA A 84 -15.35 6.96 7.52
N GLU A 85 -14.95 7.33 6.30
CA GLU A 85 -14.57 6.36 5.26
C GLU A 85 -13.26 5.67 5.60
N ARG A 86 -12.27 6.41 6.09
CA ARG A 86 -10.97 5.88 6.52
C ARG A 86 -11.10 4.84 7.63
N GLU A 87 -11.89 5.15 8.67
CA GLU A 87 -12.14 4.25 9.80
C GLU A 87 -12.86 2.98 9.36
N ARG A 88 -13.87 3.11 8.50
CA ARG A 88 -14.59 1.97 7.95
C ARG A 88 -13.72 1.12 7.04
N LEU A 89 -12.85 1.74 6.21
CA LEU A 89 -11.86 1.03 5.40
C LEU A 89 -10.90 0.22 6.28
N TRP A 90 -10.42 0.81 7.39
CA TRP A 90 -9.58 0.10 8.35
C TRP A 90 -10.30 -1.11 8.98
N GLN A 91 -11.57 -0.97 9.35
CA GLN A 91 -12.38 -2.09 9.84
C GLN A 91 -12.47 -3.24 8.82
N LEU A 92 -12.60 -2.93 7.53
CA LEU A 92 -12.61 -3.93 6.46
C LEU A 92 -11.24 -4.60 6.27
N VAL A 93 -10.14 -3.88 6.45
CA VAL A 93 -8.79 -4.47 6.51
C VAL A 93 -8.69 -5.45 7.67
N CYS A 94 -9.07 -5.04 8.88
CA CYS A 94 -9.06 -5.91 10.06
C CYS A 94 -9.97 -7.12 9.88
N GLY A 95 -11.15 -6.95 9.27
CA GLY A 95 -12.10 -8.01 8.97
C GLY A 95 -11.70 -8.97 7.84
N GLY A 96 -10.61 -8.69 7.13
CA GLY A 96 -10.10 -9.57 6.07
C GLY A 96 -10.72 -9.38 4.69
N ALA A 97 -11.48 -8.31 4.47
CA ALA A 97 -12.09 -8.01 3.17
C ALA A 97 -11.08 -7.48 2.13
N VAL A 98 -9.95 -6.92 2.59
CA VAL A 98 -8.84 -6.45 1.75
C VAL A 98 -7.75 -7.50 1.72
N ASP A 99 -7.26 -7.82 0.53
CA ASP A 99 -6.23 -8.87 0.32
C ASP A 99 -4.82 -8.36 0.61
N MET A 100 -4.51 -7.13 0.19
CA MET A 100 -3.15 -6.59 0.21
C MET A 100 -3.13 -5.15 0.68
N ILE A 101 -1.99 -4.77 1.27
CA ILE A 101 -1.65 -3.36 1.51
C ILE A 101 -0.36 -3.09 0.74
N THR A 102 -0.45 -2.19 -0.24
CA THR A 102 0.64 -1.84 -1.14
C THR A 102 1.01 -0.37 -1.00
N SER A 103 2.15 0.02 -1.52
CA SER A 103 2.66 1.38 -1.33
C SER A 103 2.07 2.40 -2.27
N ASP A 104 1.57 1.98 -3.43
CA ASP A 104 1.30 2.86 -4.58
C ASP A 104 2.42 3.90 -4.76
N HIS A 105 3.68 3.40 -4.80
CA HIS A 105 4.88 4.24 -4.78
C HIS A 105 4.96 5.14 -6.01
N SER A 106 4.59 6.40 -5.85
CA SER A 106 4.52 7.39 -6.91
C SER A 106 5.30 8.67 -6.54
N PRO A 107 6.65 8.58 -6.48
CA PRO A 107 7.50 9.71 -6.13
C PRO A 107 7.52 10.77 -7.21
N SER A 108 7.84 12.01 -6.82
CA SER A 108 8.05 13.12 -7.74
C SER A 108 9.18 14.03 -7.27
N SER A 109 9.73 14.85 -8.18
CA SER A 109 10.62 15.93 -7.80
C SER A 109 9.86 17.01 -7.00
N PRO A 110 10.57 17.82 -6.18
CA PRO A 110 9.95 18.93 -5.45
C PRO A 110 9.15 19.89 -6.32
N ASP A 111 9.62 20.15 -7.53
CA ASP A 111 8.98 21.09 -8.48
C ASP A 111 7.57 20.63 -8.86
N LEU A 112 7.34 19.34 -8.98
CA LEU A 112 6.01 18.77 -9.27
C LEU A 112 5.05 18.84 -8.08
N LYS A 113 5.55 19.11 -6.88
CA LYS A 113 4.75 19.34 -5.68
C LYS A 113 4.59 20.84 -5.36
N ALA A 114 5.28 21.71 -6.08
CA ALA A 114 5.19 23.16 -5.90
C ALA A 114 3.96 23.75 -6.60
N GLY A 115 3.63 25.00 -6.24
CA GLY A 115 2.56 25.76 -6.87
C GLY A 115 1.17 25.43 -6.33
N ARG A 116 0.14 25.56 -7.19
CA ARG A 116 -1.26 25.36 -6.79
C ARG A 116 -1.53 23.89 -6.55
N PHE A 117 -2.29 23.56 -5.51
CA PHE A 117 -2.67 22.17 -5.19
C PHE A 117 -3.28 21.43 -6.40
N ALA A 118 -4.10 22.11 -7.22
CA ALA A 118 -4.74 21.50 -8.38
C ALA A 118 -3.72 21.01 -9.42
N ASP A 119 -2.62 21.71 -9.59
CA ASP A 119 -1.61 21.46 -10.62
C ASP A 119 -0.49 20.51 -10.14
N ALA A 120 -0.38 20.30 -8.82
CA ALA A 120 0.63 19.47 -8.22
C ALA A 120 0.44 17.98 -8.57
N TRP A 121 1.56 17.25 -8.65
CA TRP A 121 1.57 15.79 -8.85
C TRP A 121 0.76 15.06 -7.77
N GLY A 122 -0.11 14.15 -8.18
CA GLY A 122 -0.91 13.31 -7.28
C GLY A 122 -0.27 11.94 -7.08
N GLY A 123 0.63 11.83 -6.13
CA GLY A 123 1.30 10.57 -5.78
C GLY A 123 2.18 10.73 -4.55
N ILE A 124 2.38 9.65 -3.81
CA ILE A 124 3.12 9.58 -2.54
C ILE A 124 4.24 8.55 -2.68
N ALA A 125 5.44 8.87 -2.18
CA ALA A 125 6.51 7.90 -2.04
C ALA A 125 6.23 7.02 -0.81
N GLY A 126 5.96 5.72 -1.00
CA GLY A 126 5.44 4.82 0.03
C GLY A 126 6.26 3.56 0.33
N CYS A 127 7.14 3.09 -0.59
CA CYS A 127 7.82 1.78 -0.44
C CYS A 127 8.52 1.58 0.90
N GLN A 128 9.29 2.55 1.36
CA GLN A 128 10.06 2.44 2.61
C GLN A 128 9.16 2.41 3.84
N THR A 129 8.02 3.11 3.81
CA THR A 129 7.20 3.37 4.99
C THR A 129 6.00 2.44 5.14
N THR A 130 5.60 1.71 4.10
CA THR A 130 4.40 0.86 4.13
C THR A 130 4.42 -0.14 5.27
N LEU A 131 5.48 -0.94 5.38
CA LEU A 131 5.59 -1.97 6.42
C LEU A 131 5.70 -1.36 7.83
N THR A 132 6.54 -0.33 7.98
CA THR A 132 6.77 0.30 9.28
C THR A 132 5.54 1.07 9.80
N LEU A 133 4.75 1.68 8.91
CA LEU A 133 3.46 2.29 9.26
C LEU A 133 2.47 1.22 9.73
N LEU A 134 2.32 0.14 8.97
CA LEU A 134 1.39 -0.93 9.32
C LEU A 134 1.72 -1.57 10.68
N LEU A 135 3.00 -1.75 10.99
CA LEU A 135 3.46 -2.26 12.28
C LEU A 135 3.37 -1.25 13.43
N SER A 136 3.37 0.04 13.12
CA SER A 136 3.34 1.10 14.13
C SER A 136 1.92 1.55 14.48
N GLU A 137 1.03 1.58 13.50
CA GLU A 137 -0.30 2.15 13.59
C GLU A 137 -1.41 1.06 13.57
N GLY A 138 -1.10 -0.07 12.90
CA GLY A 138 -2.03 -1.18 12.81
C GLY A 138 -1.84 -2.14 13.99
N ASP A 139 -2.92 -2.42 14.72
CA ASP A 139 -2.92 -3.46 15.77
C ASP A 139 -3.29 -4.81 15.14
N LEU A 140 -2.39 -5.34 14.33
CA LEU A 140 -2.55 -6.61 13.62
C LEU A 140 -1.47 -7.62 14.04
N ALA A 141 -1.82 -8.90 14.08
CA ALA A 141 -0.85 -9.98 14.27
C ALA A 141 0.20 -9.98 13.14
N LEU A 142 1.45 -10.31 13.45
CA LEU A 142 2.58 -10.26 12.51
C LEU A 142 2.34 -11.16 11.28
N GLU A 143 1.73 -12.31 11.46
CA GLU A 143 1.36 -13.23 10.38
C GLU A 143 0.38 -12.57 9.42
N ARG A 144 -0.58 -11.79 9.95
CA ARG A 144 -1.53 -11.03 9.15
C ARG A 144 -0.82 -9.92 8.37
N VAL A 145 0.09 -9.20 9.01
CA VAL A 145 0.91 -8.18 8.35
C VAL A 145 1.71 -8.81 7.21
N GLY A 146 2.42 -9.92 7.46
CA GLY A 146 3.16 -10.64 6.43
C GLY A 146 2.30 -11.06 5.23
N ARG A 147 1.07 -11.54 5.51
CA ARG A 147 0.11 -11.87 4.45
C ARG A 147 -0.27 -10.64 3.63
N LEU A 148 -0.62 -9.53 4.26
CA LEU A 148 -1.09 -8.31 3.61
C LEU A 148 -0.01 -7.63 2.73
N VAL A 149 1.26 -7.66 3.15
CA VAL A 149 2.34 -6.94 2.43
C VAL A 149 3.16 -7.82 1.50
N ALA A 150 3.02 -9.15 1.57
CA ALA A 150 3.85 -10.05 0.77
C ALA A 150 3.10 -11.31 0.28
N GLY A 151 2.52 -12.08 1.18
CA GLY A 151 1.97 -13.41 0.86
C GLY A 151 0.86 -13.36 -0.17
N ALA A 152 -0.14 -12.49 0.04
CA ALA A 152 -1.29 -12.38 -0.85
C ALA A 152 -0.91 -11.90 -2.26
N ALA A 153 0.03 -10.96 -2.35
CA ALA A 153 0.54 -10.50 -3.64
C ALA A 153 1.29 -11.61 -4.39
N ALA A 154 2.16 -12.34 -3.70
CA ALA A 154 2.90 -13.44 -4.31
C ALA A 154 1.97 -14.54 -4.85
N GLU A 155 0.90 -14.86 -4.11
CA GLU A 155 -0.11 -15.82 -4.50
C GLU A 155 -0.94 -15.33 -5.69
N ARG A 156 -1.48 -14.10 -5.61
CA ARG A 156 -2.33 -13.53 -6.67
C ARG A 156 -1.62 -13.37 -7.99
N PHE A 157 -0.34 -13.00 -7.97
CA PHE A 157 0.45 -12.72 -9.17
C PHE A 157 1.40 -13.85 -9.57
N GLY A 158 1.16 -15.08 -9.11
CA GLY A 158 1.88 -16.26 -9.58
C GLY A 158 3.38 -16.25 -9.26
N MET A 159 3.76 -15.87 -8.02
CA MET A 159 5.14 -15.80 -7.56
C MET A 159 5.44 -16.91 -6.53
N PRO A 160 5.50 -18.20 -6.91
CA PRO A 160 5.46 -19.33 -5.98
C PRO A 160 6.65 -19.42 -5.02
N ARG A 161 7.74 -18.71 -5.32
CA ARG A 161 8.93 -18.66 -4.46
C ARG A 161 9.01 -17.43 -3.56
N LYS A 162 7.97 -16.58 -3.55
CA LYS A 162 7.92 -15.29 -2.83
C LYS A 162 6.84 -15.28 -1.75
N GLY A 163 6.90 -14.28 -0.89
CA GLY A 163 5.85 -13.95 0.08
C GLY A 163 5.69 -14.91 1.25
N ARG A 164 6.63 -15.84 1.47
CA ARG A 164 6.60 -16.81 2.57
C ARG A 164 8.00 -17.21 3.02
N ILE A 165 8.09 -17.66 4.26
CA ILE A 165 9.31 -18.24 4.84
C ILE A 165 9.11 -19.75 4.88
N GLU A 166 9.68 -20.46 3.89
CA GLU A 166 9.52 -21.89 3.69
C GLU A 166 10.75 -22.45 2.99
N VAL A 167 11.09 -23.72 3.25
CA VAL A 167 12.17 -24.41 2.53
C VAL A 167 11.86 -24.47 1.04
N GLY A 168 12.77 -23.96 0.20
CA GLY A 168 12.58 -23.86 -1.25
C GLY A 168 12.07 -22.50 -1.74
N ALA A 169 11.59 -21.63 -0.85
CA ALA A 169 11.29 -20.24 -1.18
C ALA A 169 12.58 -19.40 -1.29
N ASP A 170 12.48 -18.25 -1.95
CA ASP A 170 13.58 -17.29 -1.98
C ASP A 170 13.70 -16.59 -0.62
N ALA A 171 14.92 -16.45 -0.12
CA ALA A 171 15.18 -15.74 1.13
C ALA A 171 15.21 -14.21 0.89
N ASP A 172 14.07 -13.66 0.43
CA ASP A 172 13.81 -12.24 0.34
C ASP A 172 13.17 -11.80 1.65
N LEU A 173 13.96 -11.26 2.56
CA LEU A 173 13.58 -11.04 3.95
C LEU A 173 13.80 -9.59 4.36
N ALA A 174 12.89 -9.05 5.16
CA ALA A 174 13.10 -7.83 5.93
C ALA A 174 13.24 -8.19 7.42
N LEU A 175 14.36 -7.84 8.03
CA LEU A 175 14.57 -7.99 9.47
C LEU A 175 14.08 -6.71 10.14
N LEU A 176 13.32 -6.89 11.21
CA LEU A 176 12.61 -5.80 11.88
C LEU A 176 13.03 -5.74 13.35
N GLU A 177 13.23 -4.52 13.83
CA GLU A 177 13.24 -4.21 15.25
C GLU A 177 11.87 -3.64 15.63
N LEU A 178 11.14 -4.37 16.48
CA LEU A 178 9.83 -3.98 16.99
C LEU A 178 9.98 -3.23 18.31
N GLY A 179 9.16 -2.20 18.52
CA GLY A 179 9.23 -1.35 19.72
C GLY A 179 10.32 -0.28 19.68
N ALA A 180 11.10 -0.20 18.60
CA ALA A 180 12.08 0.86 18.39
C ALA A 180 11.37 2.18 18.05
N GLU A 181 11.03 2.97 19.05
CA GLU A 181 10.39 4.27 18.83
C GLU A 181 11.36 5.29 18.23
N TYR A 182 10.95 5.88 17.11
CA TYR A 182 11.67 6.99 16.47
C TYR A 182 10.72 7.93 15.73
N VAL A 183 11.17 9.13 15.46
CA VAL A 183 10.46 10.09 14.60
C VAL A 183 11.12 10.05 13.23
N LEU A 184 10.33 9.75 12.19
CA LEU A 184 10.84 9.67 10.82
C LEU A 184 11.38 11.04 10.38
N GLY A 185 12.68 11.14 10.19
CA GLY A 185 13.34 12.33 9.68
C GLY A 185 13.53 12.31 8.18
N THR A 186 13.79 13.48 7.60
CA THR A 186 14.11 13.61 6.17
C THR A 186 15.38 12.81 5.81
N ASP A 187 16.37 12.79 6.72
CA ASP A 187 17.66 12.11 6.48
C ASP A 187 17.56 10.59 6.49
N GLU A 188 16.49 10.04 7.07
CA GLU A 188 16.24 8.60 7.10
C GLU A 188 15.60 8.09 5.82
N LEU A 189 15.05 8.99 4.97
CA LEU A 189 14.44 8.61 3.72
C LEU A 189 15.49 8.20 2.67
N GLN A 190 15.34 6.98 2.15
CA GLN A 190 16.20 6.41 1.10
C GLN A 190 15.70 6.74 -0.32
N TYR A 191 14.68 7.60 -0.44
CA TYR A 191 14.15 8.03 -1.73
C TYR A 191 15.09 9.01 -2.43
N ARG A 192 15.10 8.97 -3.75
CA ARG A 192 15.81 9.97 -4.56
C ARG A 192 15.41 11.41 -4.21
N HIS A 193 14.11 11.62 -3.99
CA HIS A 193 13.53 12.88 -3.53
C HIS A 193 12.96 12.66 -2.14
N ARG A 194 13.58 13.27 -1.13
CA ARG A 194 13.26 13.07 0.29
C ARG A 194 12.01 13.87 0.70
N ILE A 195 10.89 13.55 0.04
CA ILE A 195 9.56 14.14 0.27
C ILE A 195 8.62 13.02 0.70
N SER A 196 7.95 13.21 1.83
CA SER A 196 6.99 12.24 2.33
C SER A 196 6.00 12.90 3.30
N PRO A 197 4.70 12.58 3.25
CA PRO A 197 3.75 13.03 4.25
C PRO A 197 3.98 12.42 5.64
N TRP A 198 4.88 11.46 5.75
CA TRP A 198 5.18 10.73 6.98
C TRP A 198 6.34 11.34 7.78
N ILE A 199 7.04 12.35 7.25
CA ILE A 199 8.09 13.06 7.99
C ILE A 199 7.49 13.69 9.25
N GLY A 200 8.17 13.51 10.39
CA GLY A 200 7.68 13.94 11.70
C GLY A 200 6.78 12.91 12.39
N ARG A 201 6.36 11.82 11.73
CA ARG A 201 5.55 10.77 12.35
C ARG A 201 6.39 9.90 13.28
N ARG A 202 5.84 9.57 14.44
CA ARG A 202 6.44 8.61 15.38
C ARG A 202 6.13 7.21 14.89
N LEU A 203 7.15 6.40 14.71
CA LEU A 203 7.06 4.99 14.31
C LEU A 203 7.59 4.10 15.42
N ARG A 204 7.12 2.85 15.50
CA ARG A 204 7.48 1.86 16.53
C ARG A 204 8.07 0.58 15.94
N ALA A 205 8.39 0.59 14.67
CA ALA A 205 9.05 -0.52 14.01
C ALA A 205 10.07 0.01 12.99
N ARG A 206 11.24 -0.59 12.94
CA ARG A 206 12.33 -0.23 12.04
C ARG A 206 12.79 -1.45 11.25
N VAL A 207 12.96 -1.30 9.94
CA VAL A 207 13.69 -2.30 9.13
C VAL A 207 15.18 -2.10 9.39
N THR A 208 15.86 -3.12 9.87
CA THR A 208 17.30 -3.09 10.17
C THR A 208 18.15 -3.69 9.06
N THR A 209 17.60 -4.67 8.32
CA THR A 209 18.29 -5.34 7.22
C THR A 209 17.28 -5.83 6.19
N THR A 210 17.63 -5.74 4.93
CA THR A 210 16.90 -6.38 3.84
C THR A 210 17.80 -7.37 3.12
N LEU A 211 17.32 -8.60 2.95
CA LEU A 211 17.99 -9.64 2.17
C LEU A 211 17.26 -9.88 0.86
N LEU A 212 18.00 -10.06 -0.21
CA LEU A 212 17.51 -10.49 -1.52
C LEU A 212 18.15 -11.85 -1.86
N ARG A 213 17.37 -12.91 -1.82
CA ARG A 213 17.81 -14.30 -1.98
C ARG A 213 18.98 -14.65 -1.04
N GLY A 214 18.85 -14.22 0.23
CA GLY A 214 19.84 -14.46 1.28
C GLY A 214 21.08 -13.57 1.24
N VAL A 215 21.20 -12.66 0.28
CA VAL A 215 22.30 -11.70 0.19
C VAL A 215 21.81 -10.32 0.64
N GLU A 216 22.61 -9.64 1.44
CA GLU A 216 22.26 -8.30 1.95
C GLU A 216 22.06 -7.30 0.82
N ALA A 217 20.91 -6.64 0.83
CA ALA A 217 20.52 -5.61 -0.11
C ALA A 217 20.46 -4.21 0.53
N TRP A 218 20.34 -4.17 1.86
CA TRP A 218 20.39 -2.95 2.67
C TRP A 218 20.76 -3.33 4.12
N PRO A 219 21.53 -2.53 4.89
CA PRO A 219 22.06 -1.20 4.53
C PRO A 219 23.23 -1.22 3.54
N GLU A 220 23.93 -2.36 3.36
CA GLU A 220 25.04 -2.48 2.43
C GLU A 220 24.64 -3.29 1.20
N PRO A 221 24.41 -2.64 0.03
CA PRO A 221 23.90 -3.33 -1.15
C PRO A 221 24.95 -4.26 -1.79
N LYS A 222 24.91 -5.53 -1.41
CA LYS A 222 25.74 -6.62 -1.97
C LYS A 222 24.96 -7.50 -2.96
N ALA A 223 23.63 -7.47 -2.88
CA ALA A 223 22.76 -8.28 -3.72
C ALA A 223 22.63 -7.71 -5.15
N THR A 224 22.61 -8.62 -6.14
CA THR A 224 22.34 -8.25 -7.54
C THR A 224 20.87 -8.54 -7.86
N PRO A 225 20.08 -7.52 -8.24
CA PRO A 225 18.70 -7.72 -8.65
C PRO A 225 18.61 -8.43 -10.00
N ARG A 226 17.52 -9.17 -10.23
CA ARG A 226 17.16 -9.74 -11.53
C ARG A 226 15.66 -9.64 -11.74
N LEU A 227 15.25 -9.49 -12.99
CA LEU A 227 13.84 -9.57 -13.36
C LEU A 227 13.32 -11.00 -13.13
N LEU A 228 12.14 -11.11 -12.55
CA LEU A 228 11.39 -12.37 -12.42
C LEU A 228 10.15 -12.31 -13.31
N THR A 229 9.82 -13.46 -13.91
CA THR A 229 8.56 -13.63 -14.66
C THR A 229 7.61 -14.44 -13.78
N PRO A 230 6.38 -13.97 -13.56
CA PRO A 230 5.36 -14.75 -12.87
C PRO A 230 5.11 -16.10 -13.56
N ALA A 231 4.80 -17.12 -12.77
CA ALA A 231 4.27 -18.36 -13.29
C ALA A 231 2.76 -18.14 -13.59
N LEU A 232 2.40 -18.19 -14.85
CA LEU A 232 1.00 -18.10 -15.31
C LEU A 232 0.30 -19.47 -15.23
#